data_1c046628f4680846dea06a933438841a
#
_entry.id   1c046628f4680846dea06a933438841a
#
_cell.length_a   1.000
_cell.length_b   1.000
_cell.length_c   1.000
_cell.angle_alpha   90.00
_cell.angle_beta   90.00
_cell.angle_gamma   90.00
#
_symmetry.space_group_name_H-M   'P 1'
#
loop_
_entity.id
_entity.type
_entity.pdbx_description
1 polymer ?
#
loop_
_entity_poly.entity_id
_entity_poly.type
_entity_poly.pdbx_seq_one_letter_code
_entity_poly.pdbx_strand_id
1 'polypeptide(L)'
;KKNKFVLKINNFTIFGSKKMIAKIKKLYKNSTNLDKLGFTVNVGNVVWNQCKDILTTDSTQTRLIYASDISNKQLGCKQYKNEQKKNYINKEGENKPLLVLNRGYGVGTYNFEYCLINCDFDYLIENHLVCIRPKENTPDDILIAMYKKIMSSFENEKTKEFIKLYFGNSAVNTTELNYILPIY
;
A
#
# COMPACT_ATOMS: atom_id res chain seq x y z
N LYS A 1 -13.38 23.21 -27.16
CA LYS A 1 -12.36 23.75 -26.20
C LYS A 1 -11.95 22.63 -25.26
N LYS A 2 -10.65 22.22 -25.23
CA LYS A 2 -10.16 21.24 -24.25
C LYS A 2 -10.36 21.82 -22.85
N ASN A 3 -11.10 21.07 -21.99
CA ASN A 3 -11.31 21.51 -20.61
C ASN A 3 -9.97 21.48 -19.85
N LYS A 4 -9.48 22.66 -19.46
CA LYS A 4 -8.18 22.84 -18.79
C LYS A 4 -8.21 22.49 -17.30
N PHE A 5 -9.40 22.22 -16.74
CA PHE A 5 -9.64 21.93 -15.33
C PHE A 5 -9.93 20.46 -15.06
N VAL A 6 -9.95 19.64 -16.11
CA VAL A 6 -10.33 18.22 -16.04
C VAL A 6 -9.28 17.36 -16.73
N LEU A 7 -8.95 16.25 -16.12
CA LEU A 7 -8.14 15.17 -16.69
C LEU A 7 -8.87 13.85 -16.51
N LYS A 8 -9.03 13.11 -17.60
CA LYS A 8 -9.48 11.72 -17.55
C LYS A 8 -8.28 10.79 -17.56
N ILE A 9 -8.24 9.87 -16.61
CA ILE A 9 -7.23 8.82 -16.49
C ILE A 9 -7.99 7.51 -16.34
N ASN A 10 -7.90 6.64 -17.33
CA ASN A 10 -8.75 5.45 -17.43
C ASN A 10 -10.24 5.85 -17.28
N ASN A 11 -10.96 5.26 -16.33
CA ASN A 11 -12.36 5.58 -16.02
C ASN A 11 -12.54 6.68 -14.97
N PHE A 12 -11.44 7.28 -14.50
CA PHE A 12 -11.48 8.32 -13.45
C PHE A 12 -11.39 9.71 -14.03
N THR A 13 -12.10 10.65 -13.40
CA THR A 13 -12.07 12.05 -13.76
C THR A 13 -11.45 12.85 -12.61
N ILE A 14 -10.33 13.49 -12.87
CA ILE A 14 -9.63 14.35 -11.91
C ILE A 14 -9.99 15.80 -12.20
N PHE A 15 -10.43 16.52 -11.18
CA PHE A 15 -10.70 17.96 -11.23
C PHE A 15 -9.58 18.70 -10.50
N GLY A 16 -9.19 19.86 -11.03
CA GLY A 16 -8.17 20.67 -10.40
C GLY A 16 -7.91 22.00 -11.11
N SER A 17 -7.04 22.83 -10.54
CA SER A 17 -6.61 24.04 -11.20
C SER A 17 -5.88 23.75 -12.52
N LYS A 18 -5.84 24.70 -13.44
CA LYS A 18 -5.10 24.57 -14.71
C LYS A 18 -3.66 24.11 -14.50
N LYS A 19 -3.00 24.67 -13.47
CA LYS A 19 -1.61 24.36 -13.11
C LYS A 19 -1.48 22.91 -12.63
N MET A 20 -2.38 22.47 -11.75
CA MET A 20 -2.41 21.08 -11.24
C MET A 20 -2.64 20.08 -12.37
N ILE A 21 -3.66 20.29 -13.20
CA ILE A 21 -3.97 19.38 -14.31
C ILE A 21 -2.82 19.29 -15.33
N ALA A 22 -2.20 20.44 -15.66
CA ALA A 22 -1.03 20.42 -16.55
C ALA A 22 0.15 19.63 -15.94
N LYS A 23 0.38 19.78 -14.65
CA LYS A 23 1.44 19.08 -13.92
C LYS A 23 1.18 17.57 -13.86
N ILE A 24 -0.04 17.15 -13.50
CA ILE A 24 -0.45 15.74 -13.50
C ILE A 24 -0.28 15.12 -14.89
N LYS A 25 -0.69 15.78 -15.96
CA LYS A 25 -0.48 15.29 -17.33
C LYS A 25 0.99 15.06 -17.66
N LYS A 26 1.88 15.95 -17.20
CA LYS A 26 3.33 15.79 -17.39
C LYS A 26 3.87 14.59 -16.61
N LEU A 27 3.42 14.42 -15.37
CA LEU A 27 3.79 13.28 -14.51
C LEU A 27 3.28 11.95 -15.05
N TYR A 28 2.17 11.92 -15.78
CA TYR A 28 1.62 10.70 -16.38
C TYR A 28 2.33 10.25 -17.66
N LYS A 29 3.20 11.09 -18.23
CA LYS A 29 3.90 10.73 -19.47
C LYS A 29 4.87 9.58 -19.23
N ASN A 30 4.76 8.52 -20.04
CA ASN A 30 5.58 7.31 -19.96
C ASN A 30 5.46 6.56 -18.63
N SER A 31 4.26 6.53 -18.05
CA SER A 31 3.95 5.73 -16.87
C SER A 31 2.85 4.71 -17.15
N THR A 32 2.74 3.75 -16.28
CA THR A 32 1.64 2.79 -16.19
C THR A 32 0.96 2.92 -14.81
N ASN A 33 0.15 1.94 -14.39
CA ASN A 33 -0.41 1.84 -13.05
C ASN A 33 -0.39 0.38 -12.57
N LEU A 34 -0.69 0.14 -11.29
CA LEU A 34 -0.65 -1.19 -10.71
C LEU A 34 -1.63 -2.16 -11.36
N ASP A 35 -2.83 -1.70 -11.71
CA ASP A 35 -3.83 -2.52 -12.39
C ASP A 35 -3.33 -3.09 -13.73
N LYS A 36 -2.70 -2.24 -14.55
CA LYS A 36 -2.11 -2.64 -15.84
C LYS A 36 -0.88 -3.51 -15.69
N LEU A 37 -0.19 -3.44 -14.55
CA LEU A 37 0.93 -4.32 -14.22
C LEU A 37 0.48 -5.69 -13.68
N GLY A 38 -0.83 -5.95 -13.63
CA GLY A 38 -1.38 -7.22 -13.16
C GLY A 38 -1.55 -7.30 -11.63
N PHE A 39 -1.67 -6.16 -10.95
CA PHE A 39 -1.90 -6.12 -9.51
C PHE A 39 -3.30 -5.64 -9.15
N THR A 40 -3.74 -6.01 -7.96
CA THR A 40 -4.91 -5.48 -7.27
C THR A 40 -4.49 -4.92 -5.93
N VAL A 41 -5.23 -3.93 -5.44
CA VAL A 41 -4.92 -3.22 -4.20
C VAL A 41 -6.09 -3.31 -3.24
N ASN A 42 -5.86 -3.88 -2.07
CA ASN A 42 -6.87 -4.07 -1.03
C ASN A 42 -6.30 -3.65 0.34
N VAL A 43 -7.16 -3.43 1.32
CA VAL A 43 -6.72 -3.29 2.71
C VAL A 43 -6.49 -4.66 3.33
N GLY A 44 -5.70 -4.73 4.39
CA GLY A 44 -5.56 -5.93 5.22
C GLY A 44 -6.92 -6.42 5.72
N ASN A 45 -7.04 -7.71 5.92
CA ASN A 45 -8.32 -8.38 6.20
C ASN A 45 -8.60 -8.62 7.69
N VAL A 46 -7.68 -8.22 8.59
CA VAL A 46 -7.86 -8.37 10.03
C VAL A 46 -8.16 -7.03 10.68
N VAL A 47 -9.28 -6.95 11.37
CA VAL A 47 -9.65 -5.83 12.25
C VAL A 47 -9.37 -6.29 13.69
N TRP A 48 -8.19 -5.97 14.23
CA TRP A 48 -7.67 -6.55 15.47
C TRP A 48 -8.61 -6.41 16.67
N ASN A 49 -9.33 -5.28 16.79
CA ASN A 49 -10.26 -5.05 17.88
C ASN A 49 -11.54 -5.91 17.82
N GLN A 50 -11.81 -6.54 16.68
CA GLN A 50 -12.89 -7.50 16.47
C GLN A 50 -12.43 -8.97 16.64
N CYS A 51 -11.13 -9.18 16.81
CA CYS A 51 -10.51 -10.51 16.91
C CYS A 51 -9.78 -10.72 18.25
N LYS A 52 -10.10 -9.93 19.29
CA LYS A 52 -9.37 -9.91 20.56
C LYS A 52 -9.32 -11.26 21.26
N ASP A 53 -10.36 -12.07 21.11
CA ASP A 53 -10.53 -13.42 21.66
C ASP A 53 -9.54 -14.44 21.10
N ILE A 54 -9.07 -14.24 19.87
CA ILE A 54 -8.09 -15.10 19.19
C ILE A 54 -6.71 -14.48 19.06
N LEU A 55 -6.49 -13.26 19.57
CA LEU A 55 -5.16 -12.67 19.64
C LEU A 55 -4.32 -13.30 20.74
N THR A 56 -3.04 -13.54 20.47
CA THR A 56 -2.12 -14.23 21.39
C THR A 56 -0.73 -13.60 21.40
N THR A 57 0.03 -13.88 22.45
CA THR A 57 1.48 -13.58 22.53
C THR A 57 2.33 -14.78 22.11
N ASP A 58 1.72 -15.91 21.81
CA ASP A 58 2.40 -17.12 21.37
C ASP A 58 2.99 -16.92 19.97
N SER A 59 4.32 -16.89 19.90
CA SER A 59 5.08 -16.69 18.66
C SER A 59 5.06 -17.87 17.70
N THR A 60 4.50 -19.00 18.09
CA THR A 60 4.29 -20.16 17.20
C THR A 60 3.05 -20.00 16.32
N GLN A 61 2.19 -19.04 16.64
CA GLN A 61 0.99 -18.72 15.87
C GLN A 61 1.28 -17.71 14.74
N THR A 62 0.30 -17.53 13.87
CA THR A 62 0.37 -16.59 12.74
C THR A 62 0.71 -15.17 13.21
N ARG A 63 1.70 -14.55 12.60
CA ARG A 63 2.10 -13.16 12.87
C ARG A 63 1.04 -12.19 12.35
N LEU A 64 0.48 -11.32 13.20
CA LEU A 64 -0.38 -10.24 12.77
C LEU A 64 0.45 -8.97 12.58
N ILE A 65 0.56 -8.53 11.34
CA ILE A 65 1.38 -7.36 10.94
C ILE A 65 0.52 -6.11 10.94
N TYR A 66 0.96 -5.10 11.69
CA TYR A 66 0.30 -3.80 11.84
C TYR A 66 1.05 -2.70 11.08
N ALA A 67 0.37 -1.59 10.80
CA ALA A 67 1.00 -0.41 10.19
C ALA A 67 2.21 0.11 10.99
N SER A 68 2.17 0.00 12.33
CA SER A 68 3.26 0.40 13.20
C SER A 68 4.49 -0.51 13.18
N ASP A 69 4.38 -1.72 12.59
CA ASP A 69 5.50 -2.63 12.41
C ASP A 69 6.35 -2.26 11.18
N ILE A 70 5.87 -1.33 10.36
CA ILE A 70 6.58 -0.85 9.18
C ILE A 70 7.24 0.48 9.50
N SER A 71 8.55 0.53 9.38
CA SER A 71 9.35 1.72 9.57
C SER A 71 10.60 1.66 8.71
N ASN A 72 10.94 2.78 8.05
CA ASN A 72 12.10 2.87 7.17
C ASN A 72 12.13 1.76 6.10
N LYS A 73 10.96 1.41 5.55
CA LYS A 73 10.77 0.36 4.53
C LYS A 73 11.14 -1.05 5.00
N GLN A 74 11.20 -1.26 6.30
CA GLN A 74 11.53 -2.54 6.92
C GLN A 74 10.38 -3.01 7.81
N LEU A 75 10.22 -4.34 7.87
CA LEU A 75 9.31 -5.00 8.79
C LEU A 75 10.00 -5.18 10.15
N GLY A 76 9.40 -4.63 11.18
CA GLY A 76 9.79 -4.85 12.56
C GLY A 76 8.72 -5.61 13.36
N CYS A 77 8.95 -5.70 14.66
CA CYS A 77 7.97 -6.25 15.62
C CYS A 77 7.82 -5.28 16.78
N LYS A 78 6.79 -4.47 16.76
CA LYS A 78 6.59 -3.44 17.78
C LYS A 78 5.88 -4.02 19.01
N GLN A 79 6.36 -3.66 20.18
CA GLN A 79 5.67 -3.96 21.44
C GLN A 79 4.58 -2.92 21.69
N TYR A 80 3.40 -3.36 22.11
CA TYR A 80 2.26 -2.49 22.37
C TYR A 80 2.05 -2.28 23.88
N LYS A 81 1.80 -1.03 24.27
CA LYS A 81 1.37 -0.70 25.64
C LYS A 81 -0.04 -1.21 25.94
N ASN A 82 -0.88 -1.33 24.92
CA ASN A 82 -2.22 -1.89 25.04
C ASN A 82 -2.15 -3.41 25.12
N GLU A 83 -2.41 -3.98 26.27
CA GLU A 83 -2.35 -5.42 26.54
C GLU A 83 -3.33 -6.24 25.69
N GLN A 84 -4.40 -5.64 25.20
CA GLN A 84 -5.35 -6.31 24.29
C GLN A 84 -4.83 -6.43 22.86
N LYS A 85 -3.83 -5.63 22.49
CA LYS A 85 -3.22 -5.65 21.14
C LYS A 85 -2.02 -6.59 21.15
N LYS A 86 -2.15 -7.74 20.54
CA LYS A 86 -1.10 -8.78 20.47
C LYS A 86 -0.51 -8.86 19.07
N ASN A 87 0.69 -9.42 18.99
CA ASN A 87 1.45 -9.55 17.74
C ASN A 87 1.13 -10.82 16.96
N TYR A 88 0.37 -11.75 17.54
CA TYR A 88 0.03 -13.02 16.91
C TYR A 88 -1.46 -13.29 17.03
N ILE A 89 -1.95 -14.17 16.16
CA ILE A 89 -3.36 -14.51 16.08
C ILE A 89 -3.53 -16.01 15.80
N ASN A 90 -4.45 -16.65 16.51
CA ASN A 90 -4.81 -18.06 16.29
C ASN A 90 -5.78 -18.17 15.10
N LYS A 91 -5.22 -17.96 13.90
CA LYS A 91 -5.92 -18.04 12.61
C LYS A 91 -4.90 -18.37 11.54
N GLU A 92 -5.28 -19.17 10.56
CA GLU A 92 -4.43 -19.52 9.41
C GLU A 92 -3.99 -18.27 8.65
N GLY A 93 -2.70 -18.19 8.38
CA GLY A 93 -2.04 -17.09 7.67
C GLY A 93 -1.61 -17.46 6.25
N GLU A 94 -0.85 -16.57 5.65
CA GLU A 94 -0.18 -16.76 4.38
C GLU A 94 1.33 -16.47 4.55
N ASN A 95 2.17 -17.04 3.66
CA ASN A 95 3.63 -16.82 3.67
C ASN A 95 4.17 -16.36 2.30
N LYS A 96 3.29 -15.96 1.39
CA LYS A 96 3.66 -15.44 0.07
C LYS A 96 4.32 -14.06 0.18
N PRO A 97 5.28 -13.71 -0.68
CA PRO A 97 5.80 -12.35 -0.76
C PRO A 97 4.67 -11.34 -0.97
N LEU A 98 4.69 -10.22 -0.22
CA LEU A 98 3.65 -9.21 -0.29
C LEU A 98 4.23 -7.80 -0.13
N LEU A 99 3.89 -6.90 -1.04
CA LEU A 99 4.19 -5.48 -0.89
C LEU A 99 3.03 -4.79 -0.17
N VAL A 100 3.35 -4.20 0.99
CA VAL A 100 2.38 -3.47 1.81
C VAL A 100 2.80 -2.02 1.99
N LEU A 101 1.83 -1.15 2.26
CA LEU A 101 2.07 0.26 2.55
C LEU A 101 1.08 0.80 3.58
N ASN A 102 1.49 1.86 4.28
CA ASN A 102 0.65 2.54 5.26
C ASN A 102 -0.50 3.27 4.55
N ARG A 103 -1.71 3.05 5.05
CA ARG A 103 -2.90 3.73 4.53
C ARG A 103 -2.91 5.23 4.84
N GLY A 104 -2.29 5.65 5.95
CA GLY A 104 -2.43 6.98 6.52
C GLY A 104 -3.74 7.16 7.30
N TYR A 105 -3.80 8.20 8.13
CA TYR A 105 -4.95 8.44 9.01
C TYR A 105 -5.70 9.74 8.69
N GLY A 106 -5.34 10.42 7.58
CA GLY A 106 -5.98 11.69 7.19
C GLY A 106 -5.63 12.88 8.09
N VAL A 107 -4.69 12.72 9.02
CA VAL A 107 -4.24 13.76 9.94
C VAL A 107 -2.73 14.01 9.76
N GLY A 108 -2.33 15.26 9.58
CA GLY A 108 -0.93 15.63 9.37
C GLY A 108 -0.43 15.34 7.95
N THR A 109 0.89 15.37 7.77
CA THR A 109 1.52 15.05 6.49
C THR A 109 1.52 13.54 6.26
N TYR A 110 0.98 13.10 5.13
CA TYR A 110 1.00 11.69 4.76
C TYR A 110 2.45 11.23 4.52
N ASN A 111 2.86 10.22 5.28
CA ASN A 111 4.14 9.55 5.08
C ASN A 111 3.92 8.27 4.26
N PHE A 112 4.47 8.25 3.04
CA PHE A 112 4.36 7.11 2.14
C PHE A 112 5.39 6.03 2.53
N GLU A 113 5.05 5.28 3.59
CA GLU A 113 5.85 4.15 4.06
C GLU A 113 5.33 2.84 3.46
N TYR A 114 6.23 2.00 3.01
CA TYR A 114 5.95 0.68 2.44
C TYR A 114 7.02 -0.33 2.84
N CYS A 115 6.70 -1.62 2.72
CA CYS A 115 7.63 -2.70 3.00
C CYS A 115 7.31 -3.91 2.11
N LEU A 116 8.33 -4.58 1.60
CA LEU A 116 8.21 -5.90 1.03
C LEU A 116 8.31 -6.94 2.16
N ILE A 117 7.21 -7.60 2.46
CA ILE A 117 7.17 -8.75 3.35
C ILE A 117 7.65 -9.95 2.51
N ASN A 118 8.77 -10.54 2.92
CA ASN A 118 9.32 -11.76 2.37
C ASN A 118 10.00 -12.49 3.53
N CYS A 119 9.25 -13.34 4.20
CA CYS A 119 9.62 -14.01 5.44
C CYS A 119 9.29 -15.52 5.36
N ASP A 120 9.82 -16.27 6.31
CA ASP A 120 9.67 -17.72 6.45
C ASP A 120 8.59 -18.12 7.46
N PHE A 121 7.77 -17.17 7.90
CA PHE A 121 6.67 -17.39 8.85
C PHE A 121 5.32 -16.99 8.24
N ASP A 122 4.26 -17.60 8.73
CA ASP A 122 2.89 -17.26 8.33
C ASP A 122 2.45 -15.93 8.95
N TYR A 123 1.77 -15.11 8.14
CA TYR A 123 1.30 -13.82 8.58
C TYR A 123 -0.11 -13.48 8.07
N LEU A 124 -0.73 -12.52 8.75
CA LEU A 124 -1.94 -11.82 8.34
C LEU A 124 -1.72 -10.32 8.44
N ILE A 125 -2.45 -9.56 7.65
CA ILE A 125 -2.31 -8.10 7.57
C ILE A 125 -3.50 -7.41 8.22
N GLU A 126 -3.20 -6.48 9.12
CA GLU A 126 -4.19 -5.63 9.79
C GLU A 126 -4.71 -4.54 8.84
N ASN A 127 -5.96 -4.11 9.01
CA ASN A 127 -6.72 -3.30 8.05
C ASN A 127 -6.24 -1.84 7.88
N HIS A 128 -5.27 -1.37 8.66
CA HIS A 128 -4.60 -0.08 8.45
C HIS A 128 -3.43 -0.16 7.46
N LEU A 129 -3.12 -1.36 6.97
CA LEU A 129 -2.19 -1.57 5.87
C LEU A 129 -2.94 -1.79 4.55
N VAL A 130 -2.36 -1.31 3.48
CA VAL A 130 -2.77 -1.58 2.11
C VAL A 130 -1.85 -2.65 1.53
N CYS A 131 -2.44 -3.65 0.87
CA CYS A 131 -1.76 -4.78 0.25
C CYS A 131 -1.81 -4.64 -1.27
N ILE A 132 -0.68 -4.78 -1.93
CA ILE A 132 -0.57 -4.88 -3.39
C ILE A 132 -0.36 -6.35 -3.73
N ARG A 133 -1.37 -6.98 -4.34
CA ARG A 133 -1.38 -8.42 -4.64
C ARG A 133 -1.39 -8.67 -6.14
N PRO A 134 -0.73 -9.72 -6.65
CA PRO A 134 -0.87 -10.11 -8.04
C PRO A 134 -2.30 -10.60 -8.30
N LYS A 135 -2.84 -10.32 -9.49
CA LYS A 135 -4.15 -10.81 -9.94
C LYS A 135 -4.15 -12.31 -10.24
N GLU A 136 -2.98 -12.81 -10.64
CA GLU A 136 -2.76 -14.21 -11.01
C GLU A 136 -1.72 -14.85 -10.09
N ASN A 137 -1.77 -16.16 -9.94
CA ASN A 137 -0.76 -16.89 -9.18
C ASN A 137 0.61 -16.73 -9.86
N THR A 138 1.52 -16.07 -9.19
CA THR A 138 2.86 -15.73 -9.69
C THR A 138 3.90 -16.43 -8.81
N PRO A 139 4.94 -17.08 -9.40
CA PRO A 139 6.05 -17.62 -8.66
C PRO A 139 6.74 -16.55 -7.79
N ASP A 140 7.19 -16.94 -6.60
CA ASP A 140 7.66 -15.99 -5.58
C ASP A 140 8.87 -15.16 -6.02
N ASP A 141 9.81 -15.76 -6.74
CA ASP A 141 10.99 -15.09 -7.29
C ASP A 141 10.63 -14.00 -8.33
N ILE A 142 9.67 -14.31 -9.21
CA ILE A 142 9.14 -13.38 -10.19
C ILE A 142 8.37 -12.26 -9.48
N LEU A 143 7.53 -12.63 -8.51
CA LEU A 143 6.73 -11.67 -7.74
C LEU A 143 7.61 -10.68 -6.96
N ILE A 144 8.66 -11.18 -6.31
CA ILE A 144 9.65 -10.34 -5.61
C ILE A 144 10.33 -9.37 -6.59
N ALA A 145 10.71 -9.85 -7.78
CA ALA A 145 11.32 -9.00 -8.79
C ALA A 145 10.36 -7.90 -9.28
N MET A 146 9.07 -8.22 -9.45
CA MET A 146 8.04 -7.25 -9.81
C MET A 146 7.83 -6.21 -8.68
N TYR A 147 7.76 -6.65 -7.42
CA TYR A 147 7.65 -5.74 -6.27
C TYR A 147 8.85 -4.80 -6.16
N LYS A 148 10.08 -5.29 -6.36
CA LYS A 148 11.29 -4.45 -6.38
C LYS A 148 11.22 -3.35 -7.44
N LYS A 149 10.67 -3.65 -8.63
CA LYS A 149 10.44 -2.64 -9.69
C LYS A 149 9.40 -1.59 -9.25
N ILE A 150 8.30 -2.02 -8.62
CA ILE A 150 7.29 -1.10 -8.08
C ILE A 150 7.90 -0.22 -6.99
N MET A 151 8.68 -0.79 -6.07
CA MET A 151 9.39 -0.05 -5.01
C MET A 151 10.37 0.97 -5.59
N SER A 152 11.10 0.61 -6.65
CA SER A 152 11.97 1.54 -7.38
C SER A 152 11.18 2.72 -7.97
N SER A 153 9.98 2.45 -8.50
CA SER A 153 9.08 3.51 -8.96
C SER A 153 8.61 4.41 -7.81
N PHE A 154 8.35 3.87 -6.63
CA PHE A 154 7.98 4.68 -5.46
C PHE A 154 9.09 5.65 -5.04
N GLU A 155 10.35 5.31 -5.30
CA GLU A 155 11.50 6.20 -5.08
C GLU A 155 11.71 7.23 -6.20
N ASN A 156 11.04 7.07 -7.33
CA ASN A 156 11.14 8.01 -8.44
C ASN A 156 10.58 9.38 -8.05
N GLU A 157 11.33 10.44 -8.32
CA GLU A 157 10.92 11.81 -7.97
C GLU A 157 9.58 12.23 -8.58
N LYS A 158 9.22 11.70 -9.76
CA LYS A 158 7.92 11.96 -10.38
C LYS A 158 6.77 11.31 -9.58
N THR A 159 6.97 10.08 -9.08
CA THR A 159 5.98 9.42 -8.22
C THR A 159 5.83 10.14 -6.90
N LYS A 160 6.94 10.53 -6.26
CA LYS A 160 6.92 11.33 -5.02
C LYS A 160 6.20 12.68 -5.22
N GLU A 161 6.49 13.35 -6.34
CA GLU A 161 5.83 14.61 -6.68
C GLU A 161 4.33 14.41 -6.93
N PHE A 162 3.94 13.31 -7.58
CA PHE A 162 2.54 12.96 -7.78
C PHE A 162 1.82 12.70 -6.46
N ILE A 163 2.41 11.90 -5.56
CA ILE A 163 1.87 11.60 -4.22
C ILE A 163 1.62 12.91 -3.46
N LYS A 164 2.62 13.79 -3.41
CA LYS A 164 2.50 15.09 -2.75
C LYS A 164 1.42 15.99 -3.37
N LEU A 165 1.29 15.96 -4.69
CA LEU A 165 0.34 16.81 -5.41
C LEU A 165 -1.10 16.31 -5.33
N TYR A 166 -1.29 14.99 -5.43
CA TYR A 166 -2.60 14.37 -5.59
C TYR A 166 -3.18 13.87 -4.26
N PHE A 167 -2.41 13.10 -3.49
CA PHE A 167 -2.88 12.58 -2.21
C PHE A 167 -2.79 13.60 -1.07
N GLY A 168 -1.85 14.54 -1.15
CA GLY A 168 -1.71 15.62 -0.16
C GLY A 168 -1.53 15.08 1.27
N ASN A 169 -2.39 15.53 2.19
CA ASN A 169 -2.40 15.12 3.59
C ASN A 169 -3.45 14.04 3.89
N SER A 170 -4.07 13.49 2.86
CA SER A 170 -5.14 12.49 2.99
C SER A 170 -4.59 11.06 3.12
N ALA A 171 -5.43 10.15 3.59
CA ALA A 171 -5.14 8.73 3.52
C ALA A 171 -5.12 8.25 2.07
N VAL A 172 -4.30 7.24 1.75
CA VAL A 172 -4.29 6.62 0.43
C VAL A 172 -5.54 5.76 0.26
N ASN A 173 -6.27 6.03 -0.81
CA ASN A 173 -7.39 5.21 -1.25
C ASN A 173 -6.88 4.06 -2.13
N THR A 174 -7.34 2.84 -1.88
CA THR A 174 -6.91 1.64 -2.62
C THR A 174 -7.21 1.74 -4.11
N THR A 175 -8.35 2.32 -4.49
CA THR A 175 -8.75 2.53 -5.89
C THR A 175 -7.81 3.51 -6.58
N GLU A 176 -7.50 4.63 -5.95
CA GLU A 176 -6.59 5.64 -6.49
C GLU A 176 -5.16 5.11 -6.61
N LEU A 177 -4.70 4.34 -5.61
CA LEU A 177 -3.40 3.69 -5.66
C LEU A 177 -3.31 2.69 -6.82
N ASN A 178 -4.36 1.89 -7.02
CA ASN A 178 -4.38 0.86 -8.05
C ASN A 178 -4.45 1.43 -9.48
N TYR A 179 -5.28 2.43 -9.70
CA TYR A 179 -5.62 2.90 -11.04
C TYR A 179 -5.02 4.26 -11.42
N ILE A 180 -4.62 5.07 -10.43
CA ILE A 180 -4.24 6.47 -10.64
C ILE A 180 -2.77 6.73 -10.34
N LEU A 181 -2.14 6.06 -9.37
CA LEU A 181 -0.73 6.28 -9.08
C LEU A 181 0.14 5.91 -10.30
N PRO A 182 0.96 6.86 -10.83
CA PRO A 182 1.86 6.55 -11.94
C PRO A 182 3.04 5.69 -11.48
N ILE A 183 3.29 4.60 -12.21
CA ILE A 183 4.40 3.67 -12.03
C ILE A 183 5.31 3.77 -13.26
N TYR A 184 6.62 3.94 -13.04
CA TYR A 184 7.64 4.12 -14.09
C TYR A 184 8.58 2.93 -14.21
#